data_28feff8179c78235ae90ede4c4567162
#
_entry.id   28feff8179c78235ae90ede4c4567162
#
_cell.length_a   1.000
_cell.length_b   1.000
_cell.length_c   1.000
_cell.angle_alpha   90.00
_cell.angle_beta   90.00
_cell.angle_gamma   90.00
#
_symmetry.space_group_name_H-M   'P 1'
#
loop_
_entity.id
_entity.type
_entity.pdbx_description
1 polymer ?
#
loop_
_entity_poly.entity_id
_entity_poly.type
_entity_poly.pdbx_seq_one_letter_code
_entity_poly.pdbx_strand_id
1 'polypeptide(L)'
;MKRSFIISLFAYLFFVLILPFKTFAGFPIGKYRNVIVPTFSYYRQTDRFDDKDHVIKGAPGTSFTSYSSNLFIGYGISRRLDVIATIPYLYQQNIVAPGYKLVDAGLGDAVVGFSYNLVNTNFVRFFSIGVSAIVPLYNIHNGPSPLGLSAYGSEVKLMYCGNLPKDVSKKGYFNLELGYRKYYDTQGPDQVSLLGSVGYPVSRHDQFSLDILLWRSFSSNKEFNENIFAAHDYSFFKPQLNYGHTFTRRFSAFVGGFYVPFGVNTGVGYGGSLLAVIKL
;
A
#
# COMPACT_ATOMS: atom_id res chain seq x y z
N MET A 1 6.86 -30.93 16.51
CA MET A 1 7.99 -30.46 15.70
C MET A 1 7.66 -29.27 14.75
N LYS A 2 6.49 -29.17 14.10
CA LYS A 2 6.20 -28.09 13.14
C LYS A 2 6.08 -26.68 13.75
N ARG A 3 5.56 -26.52 14.98
CA ARG A 3 5.40 -25.19 15.63
C ARG A 3 6.73 -24.54 16.01
N SER A 4 7.70 -25.30 16.50
CA SER A 4 9.03 -24.75 16.87
C SER A 4 9.81 -24.25 15.66
N PHE A 5 9.68 -24.90 14.50
CA PHE A 5 10.35 -24.47 13.27
C PHE A 5 9.82 -23.14 12.75
N ILE A 6 8.49 -22.94 12.82
CA ILE A 6 7.84 -21.70 12.39
C ILE A 6 8.25 -20.54 13.30
N ILE A 7 8.28 -20.75 14.62
CA ILE A 7 8.70 -19.74 15.59
C ILE A 7 10.17 -19.38 15.40
N SER A 8 11.05 -20.37 15.17
CA SER A 8 12.48 -20.13 14.89
C SER A 8 12.69 -19.42 13.55
N LEU A 9 11.90 -19.72 12.53
CA LEU A 9 11.95 -19.03 11.24
C LEU A 9 11.50 -17.57 11.37
N PHE A 10 10.43 -17.31 12.12
CA PHE A 10 9.96 -15.93 12.40
C PHE A 10 10.96 -15.16 13.26
N ALA A 11 11.56 -15.79 14.27
CA ALA A 11 12.61 -15.17 15.08
C ALA A 11 13.85 -14.86 14.25
N TYR A 12 14.25 -15.75 13.33
CA TYR A 12 15.39 -15.53 12.43
C TYR A 12 15.10 -14.42 11.40
N LEU A 13 13.90 -14.40 10.80
CA LEU A 13 13.46 -13.30 9.93
C LEU A 13 13.43 -11.97 10.69
N PHE A 14 12.94 -11.96 11.93
CA PHE A 14 12.91 -10.78 12.78
C PHE A 14 14.32 -10.29 13.16
N PHE A 15 15.26 -11.21 13.39
CA PHE A 15 16.65 -10.87 13.72
C PHE A 15 17.43 -10.31 12.52
N VAL A 16 17.15 -10.79 11.30
CA VAL A 16 17.73 -10.25 10.04
C VAL A 16 17.26 -8.84 9.74
N LEU A 17 16.05 -8.44 10.23
CA LEU A 17 15.47 -7.10 10.05
C LEU A 17 16.07 -6.02 10.99
N ILE A 18 16.92 -6.39 11.96
CA ILE A 18 17.44 -5.44 13.00
C ILE A 18 18.76 -4.74 12.59
N LEU A 19 19.32 -5.01 11.40
CA LEU A 19 20.60 -4.46 10.96
C LEU A 19 20.49 -3.12 10.18
N PRO A 20 21.48 -2.17 10.27
CA PRO A 20 21.32 -0.73 9.91
C PRO A 20 21.56 -0.38 8.45
N PHE A 21 20.71 0.57 7.86
CA PHE A 21 20.88 0.87 6.42
C PHE A 21 20.09 2.07 5.86
N LYS A 22 20.50 2.67 4.70
CA LYS A 22 19.96 3.89 4.06
C LYS A 22 19.05 3.63 2.88
N THR A 23 17.85 4.19 2.85
CA THR A 23 17.01 4.44 1.66
C THR A 23 15.74 5.27 1.83
N PHE A 24 14.93 5.35 0.74
CA PHE A 24 14.01 6.43 0.45
C PHE A 24 12.51 6.18 0.74
N ALA A 25 12.11 5.03 1.26
CA ALA A 25 10.74 4.81 1.72
C ALA A 25 10.65 5.08 3.22
N GLY A 26 9.69 5.87 3.68
CA GLY A 26 9.50 6.26 5.08
C GLY A 26 10.50 7.29 5.64
N PHE A 27 11.41 7.82 4.80
CA PHE A 27 12.36 8.83 5.21
C PHE A 27 11.71 10.20 5.32
N PRO A 28 12.15 11.05 6.27
CA PRO A 28 11.79 12.45 6.26
C PRO A 28 12.13 13.09 4.92
N ILE A 29 11.19 13.83 4.38
CA ILE A 29 11.34 14.54 3.09
C ILE A 29 12.47 15.56 3.17
N GLY A 30 12.64 16.14 4.37
CA GLY A 30 13.66 17.12 4.66
C GLY A 30 13.16 18.54 4.46
N LYS A 31 13.71 19.46 5.26
CA LYS A 31 13.26 20.84 5.35
C LYS A 31 13.20 21.53 3.97
N TYR A 32 12.03 22.07 3.63
CA TYR A 32 11.75 22.84 2.40
C TYR A 32 11.90 22.06 1.09
N ARG A 33 11.80 20.72 1.15
CA ARG A 33 11.82 19.86 -0.02
C ARG A 33 10.42 19.34 -0.31
N ASN A 34 10.17 19.08 -1.60
CA ASN A 34 8.95 18.43 -2.05
C ASN A 34 9.26 17.05 -2.64
N VAL A 35 8.30 16.14 -2.46
CA VAL A 35 8.29 14.85 -3.14
C VAL A 35 6.91 14.67 -3.76
N ILE A 36 6.87 14.34 -5.04
CA ILE A 36 5.65 14.05 -5.78
C ILE A 36 5.80 12.64 -6.35
N VAL A 37 4.82 11.77 -6.07
CA VAL A 37 4.85 10.38 -6.53
C VAL A 37 3.52 10.05 -7.21
N PRO A 38 3.39 10.33 -8.53
CA PRO A 38 2.29 9.77 -9.31
C PRO A 38 2.50 8.25 -9.46
N THR A 39 1.44 7.50 -9.15
CA THR A 39 1.41 6.04 -9.30
C THR A 39 0.21 5.66 -10.14
N PHE A 40 0.40 4.79 -11.11
CA PHE A 40 -0.66 4.16 -11.88
C PHE A 40 -0.63 2.66 -11.59
N SER A 41 -1.80 2.04 -11.39
CA SER A 41 -1.93 0.61 -11.14
C SER A 41 -3.08 0.01 -11.92
N TYR A 42 -2.87 -1.21 -12.37
CA TYR A 42 -3.87 -2.09 -12.98
C TYR A 42 -4.08 -3.29 -12.07
N TYR A 43 -5.33 -3.67 -11.82
CA TYR A 43 -5.72 -4.85 -11.06
C TYR A 43 -6.82 -5.60 -11.78
N ARG A 44 -6.76 -6.93 -11.80
CA ARG A 44 -7.79 -7.80 -12.35
C ARG A 44 -7.97 -9.03 -11.48
N GLN A 45 -9.23 -9.44 -11.32
CA GLN A 45 -9.62 -10.70 -10.69
C GLN A 45 -10.79 -11.37 -11.44
N THR A 46 -10.84 -12.69 -11.36
CA THR A 46 -11.95 -13.53 -11.87
C THR A 46 -12.48 -14.44 -10.78
N ASP A 47 -11.66 -14.78 -9.82
CA ASP A 47 -11.95 -15.65 -8.68
C ASP A 47 -11.90 -14.84 -7.39
N ARG A 48 -12.40 -15.41 -6.28
CA ARG A 48 -12.47 -14.75 -4.99
C ARG A 48 -12.13 -15.71 -3.85
N PHE A 49 -11.68 -15.18 -2.73
CA PHE A 49 -11.58 -15.90 -1.47
C PHE A 49 -12.89 -15.78 -0.69
N ASP A 50 -13.33 -16.89 -0.09
CA ASP A 50 -14.44 -16.89 0.88
C ASP A 50 -14.00 -16.40 2.27
N ASP A 51 -14.86 -16.58 3.27
CA ASP A 51 -14.60 -16.26 4.68
C ASP A 51 -13.56 -17.17 5.35
N LYS A 52 -13.12 -18.26 4.68
CA LYS A 52 -12.18 -19.28 5.16
C LYS A 52 -10.91 -19.41 4.32
N ASP A 53 -10.60 -18.41 3.48
CA ASP A 53 -9.45 -18.42 2.56
C ASP A 53 -9.51 -19.52 1.47
N HIS A 54 -10.72 -20.04 1.17
CA HIS A 54 -10.89 -20.94 0.05
C HIS A 54 -11.20 -20.17 -1.23
N VAL A 55 -10.60 -20.62 -2.34
CA VAL A 55 -10.86 -20.01 -3.65
C VAL A 55 -12.18 -20.46 -4.20
N ILE A 56 -13.11 -19.52 -4.41
CA ILE A 56 -14.35 -19.70 -5.12
C ILE A 56 -14.16 -19.22 -6.56
N LYS A 57 -14.42 -20.10 -7.52
CA LYS A 57 -14.36 -19.75 -8.94
C LYS A 57 -15.48 -18.78 -9.31
N GLY A 58 -15.14 -17.71 -10.02
CA GLY A 58 -16.13 -16.82 -10.61
C GLY A 58 -16.93 -17.51 -11.70
N ALA A 59 -18.15 -17.02 -11.95
CA ALA A 59 -18.96 -17.51 -13.06
C ALA A 59 -18.26 -17.22 -14.40
N PRO A 60 -18.44 -18.10 -15.42
CA PRO A 60 -17.83 -17.87 -16.73
C PRO A 60 -18.19 -16.49 -17.30
N GLY A 61 -17.17 -15.73 -17.73
CA GLY A 61 -17.33 -14.40 -18.29
C GLY A 61 -17.45 -13.26 -17.27
N THR A 62 -17.42 -13.54 -15.95
CA THR A 62 -17.38 -12.51 -14.91
C THR A 62 -15.94 -12.08 -14.62
N SER A 63 -15.75 -10.81 -14.30
CA SER A 63 -14.45 -10.30 -13.86
C SER A 63 -14.59 -8.91 -13.25
N PHE A 64 -13.71 -8.59 -12.31
CA PHE A 64 -13.51 -7.23 -11.84
C PHE A 64 -12.16 -6.70 -12.33
N THR A 65 -12.14 -5.48 -12.85
CA THR A 65 -10.92 -4.79 -13.30
C THR A 65 -10.90 -3.39 -12.73
N SER A 66 -9.77 -2.98 -12.19
CA SER A 66 -9.58 -1.63 -11.65
C SER A 66 -8.31 -1.00 -12.22
N TYR A 67 -8.43 0.23 -12.68
CA TYR A 67 -7.32 1.13 -12.97
C TYR A 67 -7.32 2.22 -11.91
N SER A 68 -6.21 2.40 -11.22
CA SER A 68 -6.07 3.45 -10.22
C SER A 68 -4.89 4.35 -10.53
N SER A 69 -5.10 5.65 -10.33
CA SER A 69 -4.06 6.66 -10.39
C SER A 69 -4.01 7.34 -9.03
N ASN A 70 -2.87 7.23 -8.33
CA ASN A 70 -2.68 7.84 -7.01
C ASN A 70 -1.63 8.93 -7.11
N LEU A 71 -1.94 10.12 -6.62
CA LEU A 71 -1.00 11.21 -6.51
C LEU A 71 -0.62 11.40 -5.04
N PHE A 72 0.59 10.99 -4.68
CA PHE A 72 1.18 11.33 -3.38
C PHE A 72 1.99 12.62 -3.51
N ILE A 73 1.77 13.54 -2.57
CA ILE A 73 2.50 14.80 -2.43
C ILE A 73 2.99 14.90 -1.00
N GLY A 74 4.25 15.23 -0.83
CA GLY A 74 4.83 15.46 0.47
C GLY A 74 5.70 16.71 0.50
N TYR A 75 5.63 17.47 1.60
CA TYR A 75 6.41 18.67 1.85
C TYR A 75 7.04 18.65 3.23
N GLY A 76 8.37 18.84 3.28
CA GLY A 76 9.11 18.91 4.52
C GLY A 76 9.05 20.32 5.14
N ILE A 77 8.23 20.50 6.16
CA ILE A 77 8.16 21.76 6.94
C ILE A 77 9.45 21.98 7.72
N SER A 78 9.97 20.91 8.30
CA SER A 78 11.20 20.93 9.08
C SER A 78 12.07 19.69 8.80
N ARG A 79 13.17 19.54 9.52
CA ARG A 79 13.99 18.32 9.44
C ARG A 79 13.30 17.08 10.01
N ARG A 80 12.20 17.26 10.76
CA ARG A 80 11.48 16.19 11.45
C ARG A 80 10.00 16.13 11.12
N LEU A 81 9.42 17.18 10.54
CA LEU A 81 7.97 17.29 10.29
C LEU A 81 7.73 17.46 8.81
N ASP A 82 6.93 16.54 8.26
CA ASP A 82 6.45 16.56 6.89
C ASP A 82 4.92 16.64 6.87
N VAL A 83 4.37 17.36 5.89
CA VAL A 83 2.96 17.30 5.49
C VAL A 83 2.86 16.36 4.32
N ILE A 84 1.84 15.49 4.31
CA ILE A 84 1.61 14.51 3.26
C ILE A 84 0.15 14.55 2.80
N ALA A 85 -0.05 14.30 1.53
CA ALA A 85 -1.38 14.12 0.94
C ALA A 85 -1.33 13.00 -0.10
N THR A 86 -2.41 12.21 -0.16
CA THR A 86 -2.61 11.20 -1.21
C THR A 86 -4.01 11.36 -1.77
N ILE A 87 -4.12 11.48 -3.08
CA ILE A 87 -5.39 11.66 -3.79
C ILE A 87 -5.51 10.53 -4.81
N PRO A 88 -6.44 9.58 -4.63
CA PRO A 88 -6.69 8.51 -5.58
C PRO A 88 -7.75 8.92 -6.60
N TYR A 89 -7.55 8.49 -7.85
CA TYR A 89 -8.57 8.43 -8.88
C TYR A 89 -8.69 6.97 -9.33
N LEU A 90 -9.91 6.47 -9.40
CA LEU A 90 -10.21 5.08 -9.75
C LEU A 90 -11.12 5.02 -10.97
N TYR A 91 -10.88 4.04 -11.83
CA TYR A 91 -11.80 3.57 -12.84
C TYR A 91 -12.00 2.08 -12.62
N GLN A 92 -13.22 1.68 -12.35
CA GLN A 92 -13.57 0.30 -12.02
C GLN A 92 -14.58 -0.24 -13.00
N GLN A 93 -14.40 -1.49 -13.37
CA GLN A 93 -15.28 -2.22 -14.26
C GLN A 93 -15.58 -3.58 -13.64
N ASN A 94 -16.85 -3.86 -13.41
CA ASN A 94 -17.34 -5.14 -12.94
C ASN A 94 -18.21 -5.77 -14.02
N ILE A 95 -17.79 -6.93 -14.56
CA ILE A 95 -18.58 -7.75 -15.46
C ILE A 95 -19.26 -8.83 -14.62
N VAL A 96 -20.53 -8.61 -14.28
CA VAL A 96 -21.32 -9.50 -13.38
C VAL A 96 -22.03 -10.63 -14.12
N ALA A 97 -22.20 -10.49 -15.43
CA ALA A 97 -22.71 -11.52 -16.33
C ALA A 97 -22.26 -11.21 -17.77
N PRO A 98 -22.23 -12.19 -18.68
CA PRO A 98 -21.95 -11.93 -20.08
C PRO A 98 -22.90 -10.86 -20.66
N GLY A 99 -22.28 -9.77 -21.18
CA GLY A 99 -23.03 -8.63 -21.73
C GLY A 99 -23.48 -7.59 -20.68
N TYR A 100 -23.37 -7.86 -19.38
CA TYR A 100 -23.75 -6.92 -18.34
C TYR A 100 -22.52 -6.38 -17.59
N LYS A 101 -22.23 -5.11 -17.82
CA LYS A 101 -21.04 -4.41 -17.34
C LYS A 101 -21.45 -3.21 -16.48
N LEU A 102 -20.95 -3.16 -15.26
CA LEU A 102 -21.01 -1.99 -14.39
C LEU A 102 -19.67 -1.23 -14.48
N VAL A 103 -19.74 0.07 -14.62
CA VAL A 103 -18.54 0.93 -14.69
C VAL A 103 -18.74 2.11 -13.75
N ASP A 104 -17.70 2.39 -12.98
CA ASP A 104 -17.63 3.56 -12.12
C ASP A 104 -16.26 4.22 -12.21
N ALA A 105 -16.21 5.55 -12.12
CA ALA A 105 -14.97 6.30 -12.19
C ALA A 105 -15.06 7.61 -11.40
N GLY A 106 -14.00 7.96 -10.73
CA GLY A 106 -13.93 9.20 -9.96
C GLY A 106 -12.80 9.22 -8.93
N LEU A 107 -12.82 10.27 -8.12
CA LEU A 107 -11.93 10.38 -6.96
C LEU A 107 -12.40 9.42 -5.86
N GLY A 108 -11.45 8.79 -5.15
CA GLY A 108 -11.73 7.98 -3.96
C GLY A 108 -11.53 8.76 -2.66
N ASP A 109 -11.21 8.06 -1.58
CA ASP A 109 -10.94 8.67 -0.29
C ASP A 109 -9.53 9.27 -0.27
N ALA A 110 -9.43 10.60 -0.11
CA ALA A 110 -8.14 11.27 0.05
C ALA A 110 -7.60 11.06 1.48
N VAL A 111 -6.28 11.03 1.60
CA VAL A 111 -5.58 10.96 2.90
C VAL A 111 -4.69 12.18 3.02
N VAL A 112 -4.87 12.98 4.08
CA VAL A 112 -4.07 14.17 4.34
C VAL A 112 -3.59 14.16 5.78
N GLY A 113 -2.31 14.43 6.00
CA GLY A 113 -1.78 14.34 7.36
C GLY A 113 -0.35 14.83 7.52
N PHE A 114 0.21 14.45 8.65
CA PHE A 114 1.56 14.80 9.06
C PHE A 114 2.36 13.53 9.37
N SER A 115 3.66 13.59 9.08
CA SER A 115 4.62 12.59 9.51
C SER A 115 5.69 13.26 10.36
N TYR A 116 5.94 12.74 11.55
CA TYR A 116 6.94 13.26 12.47
C TYR A 116 8.03 12.23 12.74
N ASN A 117 9.28 12.60 12.47
CA ASN A 117 10.43 11.76 12.72
C ASN A 117 10.83 11.85 14.20
N LEU A 118 10.55 10.81 14.96
CA LEU A 118 10.82 10.67 16.39
C LEU A 118 12.31 10.43 16.64
N VAL A 119 12.90 9.47 15.90
CA VAL A 119 14.29 9.06 16.09
C VAL A 119 15.01 9.05 14.74
N ASN A 120 16.18 9.68 14.72
CA ASN A 120 17.10 9.68 13.60
C ASN A 120 18.48 9.23 14.11
N THR A 121 18.88 8.02 13.75
CA THR A 121 20.19 7.48 14.13
C THR A 121 21.18 7.73 12.99
N ASN A 122 21.94 8.82 13.09
CA ASN A 122 23.03 9.18 12.17
C ASN A 122 22.61 9.22 10.68
N PHE A 123 21.37 9.60 10.40
CA PHE A 123 20.79 9.58 9.05
C PHE A 123 20.81 8.18 8.38
N VAL A 124 20.86 7.13 9.19
CA VAL A 124 20.91 5.72 8.75
C VAL A 124 19.60 5.01 9.02
N ARG A 125 18.96 5.29 10.15
CA ARG A 125 17.69 4.72 10.56
C ARG A 125 16.77 5.82 11.04
N PHE A 126 15.50 5.65 10.72
CA PHE A 126 14.46 6.59 11.11
C PHE A 126 13.29 5.83 11.70
N PHE A 127 12.78 6.32 12.81
CA PHE A 127 11.51 5.91 13.36
C PHE A 127 10.59 7.12 13.38
N SER A 128 9.45 6.98 12.69
CA SER A 128 8.51 8.07 12.49
C SER A 128 7.10 7.65 12.87
N ILE A 129 6.29 8.62 13.24
CA ILE A 129 4.85 8.46 13.44
C ILE A 129 4.12 9.34 12.42
N GLY A 130 3.11 8.79 11.76
CA GLY A 130 2.20 9.51 10.89
C GLY A 130 0.81 9.59 11.50
N VAL A 131 0.15 10.74 11.36
CA VAL A 131 -1.27 10.92 11.71
C VAL A 131 -1.95 11.60 10.55
N SER A 132 -3.04 11.02 10.05
CA SER A 132 -3.74 11.51 8.87
C SER A 132 -5.25 11.46 9.07
N ALA A 133 -5.95 12.38 8.40
CA ALA A 133 -7.38 12.35 8.18
C ALA A 133 -7.67 11.66 6.84
N ILE A 134 -8.76 10.92 6.79
CA ILE A 134 -9.33 10.35 5.58
C ILE A 134 -10.55 11.18 5.23
N VAL A 135 -10.58 11.68 4.01
CA VAL A 135 -11.63 12.57 3.51
C VAL A 135 -12.24 11.95 2.25
N PRO A 136 -13.53 11.58 2.27
CA PRO A 136 -14.19 11.08 1.07
C PRO A 136 -14.35 12.21 0.05
N LEU A 137 -13.88 11.96 -1.19
CA LEU A 137 -14.02 12.92 -2.31
C LEU A 137 -15.12 12.50 -3.29
N TYR A 138 -15.95 11.54 -2.93
CA TYR A 138 -17.08 11.06 -3.72
C TYR A 138 -18.26 10.73 -2.81
N ASN A 139 -19.43 10.50 -3.44
CA ASN A 139 -20.63 10.05 -2.74
C ASN A 139 -21.01 8.65 -3.24
N ILE A 140 -21.13 7.68 -2.33
CA ILE A 140 -21.43 6.28 -2.63
C ILE A 140 -22.76 6.10 -3.38
N HIS A 141 -23.69 7.06 -3.26
CA HIS A 141 -25.02 6.99 -3.90
C HIS A 141 -25.00 7.35 -5.38
N ASN A 142 -23.90 7.79 -5.93
CA ASN A 142 -23.80 8.30 -7.29
C ASN A 142 -23.32 7.26 -8.31
N GLY A 143 -23.02 6.02 -7.92
CA GLY A 143 -22.52 5.01 -8.84
C GLY A 143 -22.84 3.56 -8.44
N PRO A 144 -22.74 2.62 -9.39
CA PRO A 144 -23.02 1.22 -9.15
C PRO A 144 -21.94 0.48 -8.35
N SER A 145 -20.71 1.04 -8.30
CA SER A 145 -19.58 0.45 -7.57
C SER A 145 -18.92 1.52 -6.73
N PRO A 146 -18.79 1.34 -5.40
CA PRO A 146 -18.18 2.35 -4.56
C PRO A 146 -16.68 2.47 -4.86
N LEU A 147 -16.17 3.72 -4.90
CA LEU A 147 -14.78 4.06 -5.16
C LEU A 147 -13.93 4.11 -3.86
N GLY A 148 -14.52 3.81 -2.72
CA GLY A 148 -13.96 3.79 -1.37
C GLY A 148 -15.08 3.57 -0.35
N LEU A 149 -14.87 3.97 0.90
CA LEU A 149 -15.87 3.79 1.97
C LEU A 149 -16.81 4.99 2.13
N SER A 150 -16.56 6.11 1.44
CA SER A 150 -17.36 7.35 1.50
C SER A 150 -17.60 7.86 2.93
N ALA A 151 -16.68 7.58 3.83
CA ALA A 151 -16.74 7.96 5.23
C ALA A 151 -15.48 8.70 5.66
N TYR A 152 -15.63 9.67 6.55
CA TYR A 152 -14.50 10.27 7.22
C TYR A 152 -13.80 9.27 8.12
N GLY A 153 -12.50 9.42 8.26
CA GLY A 153 -11.72 8.55 9.12
C GLY A 153 -10.41 9.18 9.57
N SER A 154 -9.67 8.45 10.36
CA SER A 154 -8.30 8.78 10.74
C SER A 154 -7.39 7.58 10.59
N GLU A 155 -6.11 7.85 10.39
CA GLU A 155 -5.07 6.84 10.29
C GLU A 155 -3.88 7.24 11.15
N VAL A 156 -3.33 6.27 11.89
CA VAL A 156 -2.05 6.40 12.58
C VAL A 156 -1.11 5.37 11.98
N LYS A 157 0.11 5.78 11.65
CA LYS A 157 1.17 4.91 11.14
C LYS A 157 2.42 5.00 12.00
N LEU A 158 3.02 3.85 12.30
CA LEU A 158 4.37 3.74 12.79
C LEU A 158 5.26 3.28 11.65
N MET A 159 6.35 4.00 11.41
CA MET A 159 7.23 3.75 10.28
C MET A 159 8.67 3.59 10.78
N TYR A 160 9.29 2.47 10.39
CA TYR A 160 10.70 2.22 10.66
C TYR A 160 11.41 1.93 9.35
N CYS A 161 12.36 2.75 8.99
CA CYS A 161 13.06 2.61 7.74
C CYS A 161 14.56 2.85 7.90
N GLY A 162 15.31 2.36 6.96
CA GLY A 162 16.74 2.51 6.98
C GLY A 162 17.43 1.83 5.79
N ASN A 163 18.77 1.85 5.84
CA ASN A 163 19.59 1.22 4.82
C ASN A 163 19.93 -0.22 5.18
N LEU A 164 20.19 -1.07 4.18
CA LEU A 164 20.75 -2.43 4.34
C LEU A 164 22.23 -2.40 4.78
N PRO A 165 22.83 -3.43 5.48
CA PRO A 165 24.24 -3.46 5.85
C PRO A 165 25.14 -3.19 4.65
N LYS A 166 26.28 -2.55 4.86
CA LYS A 166 27.25 -2.27 3.80
C LYS A 166 27.80 -3.55 3.16
N ASP A 167 27.90 -4.61 3.93
CA ASP A 167 28.28 -5.95 3.52
C ASP A 167 27.20 -6.66 2.67
N VAL A 168 25.91 -6.37 2.91
CA VAL A 168 24.79 -6.86 2.10
C VAL A 168 24.59 -5.98 0.87
N SER A 169 24.56 -4.64 1.05
CA SER A 169 24.48 -3.69 -0.05
C SER A 169 24.90 -2.28 0.37
N LYS A 170 25.71 -1.62 -0.46
CA LYS A 170 26.15 -0.23 -0.20
C LYS A 170 25.01 0.80 -0.34
N LYS A 171 23.87 0.46 -0.93
CA LYS A 171 22.77 1.39 -1.25
C LYS A 171 21.38 0.76 -1.11
N GLY A 172 21.30 -0.45 -0.56
CA GLY A 172 20.02 -1.12 -0.35
C GLY A 172 19.21 -0.52 0.79
N TYR A 173 17.93 -0.84 0.89
CA TYR A 173 16.99 -0.28 1.83
C TYR A 173 15.97 -1.25 2.38
N PHE A 174 15.44 -0.90 3.53
CA PHE A 174 14.22 -1.48 4.05
C PHE A 174 13.27 -0.39 4.53
N ASN A 175 11.99 -0.70 4.50
CA ASN A 175 10.92 0.08 5.12
C ASN A 175 9.92 -0.88 5.76
N LEU A 176 9.46 -0.54 6.95
CA LEU A 176 8.42 -1.26 7.68
C LEU A 176 7.41 -0.23 8.17
N GLU A 177 6.13 -0.43 7.83
CA GLU A 177 5.02 0.45 8.23
C GLU A 177 3.93 -0.39 8.87
N LEU A 178 3.51 0.00 10.07
CA LEU A 178 2.34 -0.52 10.76
C LEU A 178 1.29 0.60 10.80
N GLY A 179 0.16 0.38 10.18
CA GLY A 179 -0.95 1.33 10.11
C GLY A 179 -2.16 0.82 10.88
N TYR A 180 -2.85 1.74 11.56
CA TYR A 180 -4.20 1.54 12.07
C TYR A 180 -5.08 2.67 11.53
N ARG A 181 -6.22 2.29 10.93
CA ARG A 181 -7.17 3.21 10.33
C ARG A 181 -8.56 2.93 10.91
N LYS A 182 -9.27 4.01 11.24
CA LYS A 182 -10.63 3.99 11.73
C LYS A 182 -11.52 4.89 10.89
N TYR A 183 -12.67 4.38 10.48
CA TYR A 183 -13.71 5.15 9.83
C TYR A 183 -14.81 5.52 10.82
N TYR A 184 -15.35 6.74 10.73
CA TYR A 184 -16.33 7.32 11.65
C TYR A 184 -17.77 7.19 11.11
N ASP A 185 -18.10 6.00 10.63
CA ASP A 185 -19.46 5.65 10.24
C ASP A 185 -19.96 4.49 11.10
N THR A 186 -21.29 4.32 11.17
CA THR A 186 -21.95 3.25 11.97
C THR A 186 -21.54 1.85 11.55
N GLN A 187 -21.16 1.67 10.29
CA GLN A 187 -20.65 0.42 9.70
C GLN A 187 -19.20 0.53 9.25
N GLY A 188 -18.55 1.65 9.53
CA GLY A 188 -17.18 1.90 9.14
C GLY A 188 -16.23 0.88 9.78
N PRO A 189 -15.30 0.28 8.98
CA PRO A 189 -14.37 -0.68 9.53
C PRO A 189 -13.26 -0.03 10.34
N ASP A 190 -12.69 -0.82 11.25
CA ASP A 190 -11.34 -0.63 11.75
C ASP A 190 -10.39 -1.46 10.87
N GLN A 191 -9.26 -0.87 10.47
CA GLN A 191 -8.32 -1.52 9.56
C GLN A 191 -6.89 -1.51 10.13
N VAL A 192 -6.21 -2.63 9.98
CA VAL A 192 -4.78 -2.76 10.32
C VAL A 192 -4.01 -3.12 9.06
N SER A 193 -2.88 -2.47 8.84
CA SER A 193 -2.00 -2.75 7.72
C SER A 193 -0.55 -2.92 8.19
N LEU A 194 0.16 -3.83 7.54
CA LEU A 194 1.60 -4.00 7.68
C LEU A 194 2.22 -4.00 6.28
N LEU A 195 3.06 -3.01 6.00
CA LEU A 195 3.85 -2.94 4.78
C LEU A 195 5.32 -3.16 5.12
N GLY A 196 5.92 -4.14 4.48
CA GLY A 196 7.37 -4.36 4.49
C GLY A 196 7.92 -4.17 3.09
N SER A 197 9.01 -3.42 2.95
CA SER A 197 9.70 -3.21 1.68
C SER A 197 11.19 -3.41 1.84
N VAL A 198 11.81 -4.10 0.88
CA VAL A 198 13.25 -4.22 0.77
C VAL A 198 13.67 -3.91 -0.66
N GLY A 199 14.59 -2.98 -0.82
CA GLY A 199 15.14 -2.62 -2.12
C GLY A 199 16.63 -2.93 -2.21
N TYR A 200 17.04 -3.57 -3.30
CA TYR A 200 18.42 -3.96 -3.57
C TYR A 200 18.92 -3.35 -4.89
N PRO A 201 19.94 -2.49 -4.86
CA PRO A 201 20.51 -1.91 -6.06
C PRO A 201 21.39 -2.96 -6.78
N VAL A 202 21.15 -3.14 -8.06
CA VAL A 202 21.92 -4.04 -8.95
C VAL A 202 22.94 -3.26 -9.77
N SER A 203 22.72 -1.94 -9.95
CA SER A 203 23.68 -1.05 -10.61
C SER A 203 23.70 0.33 -9.93
N ARG A 204 24.38 1.31 -10.54
CA ARG A 204 24.37 2.71 -10.06
C ARG A 204 22.99 3.37 -10.24
N HIS A 205 22.21 2.90 -11.19
CA HIS A 205 20.93 3.48 -11.60
C HIS A 205 19.76 2.53 -11.39
N ASP A 206 20.01 1.21 -11.31
CA ASP A 206 19.00 0.18 -11.30
C ASP A 206 18.87 -0.50 -9.95
N GLN A 207 17.64 -0.82 -9.57
CA GLN A 207 17.34 -1.56 -8.35
C GLN A 207 16.12 -2.46 -8.51
N PHE A 208 16.10 -3.56 -7.78
CA PHE A 208 14.87 -4.33 -7.53
C PHE A 208 14.37 -4.04 -6.13
N SER A 209 13.05 -4.07 -5.95
CA SER A 209 12.45 -4.07 -4.62
C SER A 209 11.35 -5.12 -4.52
N LEU A 210 11.23 -5.70 -3.33
CA LEU A 210 10.13 -6.55 -2.92
C LEU A 210 9.33 -5.79 -1.87
N ASP A 211 8.05 -5.60 -2.15
CA ASP A 211 7.09 -5.07 -1.20
C ASP A 211 6.13 -6.18 -0.77
N ILE A 212 5.78 -6.22 0.50
CA ILE A 212 4.82 -7.15 1.07
C ILE A 212 3.79 -6.34 1.85
N LEU A 213 2.54 -6.38 1.42
CA LEU A 213 1.43 -5.73 2.10
C LEU A 213 0.50 -6.79 2.69
N LEU A 214 0.31 -6.70 4.01
CA LEU A 214 -0.74 -7.39 4.76
C LEU A 214 -1.79 -6.35 5.14
N TRP A 215 -3.05 -6.69 4.91
CA TRP A 215 -4.19 -5.82 5.24
C TRP A 215 -5.28 -6.63 5.90
N ARG A 216 -5.83 -6.09 6.98
CA ARG A 216 -7.01 -6.64 7.65
C ARG A 216 -7.98 -5.53 7.97
N SER A 217 -9.22 -5.71 7.55
CA SER A 217 -10.37 -4.87 7.85
C SER A 217 -11.34 -5.63 8.75
N PHE A 218 -11.84 -4.97 9.79
CA PHE A 218 -12.74 -5.54 10.79
C PHE A 218 -14.03 -4.72 10.78
N SER A 219 -15.16 -5.37 10.50
CA SER A 219 -16.47 -4.74 10.50
C SER A 219 -17.53 -5.68 11.03
N SER A 220 -18.66 -5.14 11.48
CA SER A 220 -19.87 -5.91 11.74
C SER A 220 -20.56 -6.37 10.45
N ASN A 221 -20.38 -5.61 9.36
CA ASN A 221 -20.86 -6.01 8.03
C ASN A 221 -19.91 -7.05 7.44
N LYS A 222 -20.40 -8.30 7.31
CA LYS A 222 -19.66 -9.45 6.79
C LYS A 222 -19.98 -9.74 5.32
N GLU A 223 -20.77 -8.90 4.66
CA GLU A 223 -21.10 -9.11 3.25
C GLU A 223 -19.86 -9.07 2.38
N PHE A 224 -19.78 -10.05 1.50
CA PHE A 224 -18.71 -10.11 0.51
C PHE A 224 -18.94 -9.03 -0.56
N ASN A 225 -17.89 -8.32 -0.88
CA ASN A 225 -17.90 -7.40 -2.01
C ASN A 225 -16.64 -7.63 -2.87
N GLU A 226 -16.83 -7.81 -4.17
CA GLU A 226 -15.72 -8.05 -5.13
C GLU A 226 -14.77 -6.83 -5.23
N ASN A 227 -15.29 -5.64 -4.94
CA ASN A 227 -14.47 -4.44 -4.81
C ASN A 227 -13.92 -4.35 -3.37
N ILE A 228 -12.63 -4.57 -3.20
CA ILE A 228 -11.97 -4.56 -1.90
C ILE A 228 -12.06 -3.20 -1.18
N PHE A 229 -12.24 -2.09 -1.92
CA PHE A 229 -12.44 -0.77 -1.31
C PHE A 229 -13.84 -0.61 -0.72
N ALA A 230 -14.81 -1.38 -1.20
CA ALA A 230 -16.17 -1.38 -0.70
C ALA A 230 -16.46 -2.52 0.30
N ALA A 231 -15.59 -3.52 0.37
CA ALA A 231 -15.70 -4.58 1.36
C ALA A 231 -15.40 -4.02 2.75
N HIS A 232 -16.24 -4.36 3.73
CA HIS A 232 -16.08 -3.87 5.09
C HIS A 232 -15.27 -4.84 5.97
N ASP A 233 -15.44 -6.15 5.79
CA ASP A 233 -14.68 -7.19 6.51
C ASP A 233 -13.90 -8.06 5.51
N TYR A 234 -12.60 -7.82 5.43
CA TYR A 234 -11.75 -8.53 4.49
C TYR A 234 -10.29 -8.56 4.95
N SER A 235 -9.50 -9.44 4.35
CA SER A 235 -8.05 -9.43 4.49
C SER A 235 -7.36 -9.90 3.23
N PHE A 236 -6.14 -9.46 3.02
CA PHE A 236 -5.31 -9.96 1.94
C PHE A 236 -3.81 -9.87 2.26
N PHE A 237 -3.06 -10.73 1.58
CA PHE A 237 -1.63 -10.70 1.47
C PHE A 237 -1.24 -10.40 0.03
N LYS A 238 -0.44 -9.35 -0.19
CA LYS A 238 -0.07 -8.89 -1.53
C LYS A 238 1.45 -8.67 -1.61
N PRO A 239 2.22 -9.64 -2.12
CA PRO A 239 3.59 -9.44 -2.56
C PRO A 239 3.62 -8.70 -3.90
N GLN A 240 4.61 -7.81 -4.05
CA GLN A 240 4.87 -7.03 -5.26
C GLN A 240 6.37 -6.98 -5.52
N LEU A 241 6.78 -7.32 -6.73
CA LEU A 241 8.17 -7.17 -7.19
C LEU A 241 8.25 -5.97 -8.12
N ASN A 242 9.23 -5.08 -7.88
CA ASN A 242 9.43 -3.89 -8.68
C ASN A 242 10.87 -3.85 -9.23
N TYR A 243 10.98 -3.33 -10.44
CA TYR A 243 12.22 -2.84 -11.02
C TYR A 243 12.18 -1.31 -11.05
N GLY A 244 13.24 -0.66 -10.58
CA GLY A 244 13.35 0.78 -10.54
C GLY A 244 14.60 1.27 -11.26
N HIS A 245 14.45 2.37 -12.03
CA HIS A 245 15.53 3.07 -12.68
C HIS A 245 15.62 4.53 -12.20
N THR A 246 16.83 4.98 -11.87
CA THR A 246 17.11 6.35 -11.46
C THR A 246 17.74 7.11 -12.63
N PHE A 247 16.96 7.94 -13.29
CA PHE A 247 17.39 8.76 -14.44
C PHE A 247 18.28 9.92 -13.99
N THR A 248 17.88 10.58 -12.89
CA THR A 248 18.60 11.71 -12.30
C THR A 248 18.53 11.64 -10.78
N ARG A 249 19.26 12.52 -10.09
CA ARG A 249 19.14 12.64 -8.62
C ARG A 249 17.74 13.04 -8.15
N ARG A 250 16.92 13.61 -9.05
CA ARG A 250 15.56 14.11 -8.74
C ARG A 250 14.45 13.27 -9.33
N PHE A 251 14.75 12.38 -10.27
CA PHE A 251 13.75 11.59 -10.98
C PHE A 251 14.13 10.12 -11.06
N SER A 252 13.22 9.27 -10.59
CA SER A 252 13.29 7.81 -10.69
C SER A 252 11.92 7.27 -11.09
N ALA A 253 11.87 6.16 -11.82
CA ALA A 253 10.65 5.46 -12.15
C ALA A 253 10.76 3.98 -11.78
N PHE A 254 9.62 3.37 -11.45
CA PHE A 254 9.51 1.98 -11.06
C PHE A 254 8.35 1.34 -11.81
N VAL A 255 8.55 0.10 -12.25
CA VAL A 255 7.52 -0.77 -12.79
C VAL A 255 7.48 -2.04 -11.96
N GLY A 256 6.30 -2.51 -11.61
CA GLY A 256 6.16 -3.70 -10.78
C GLY A 256 4.95 -4.55 -11.13
N GLY A 257 5.00 -5.80 -10.67
CA GLY A 257 3.91 -6.74 -10.75
C GLY A 257 3.57 -7.30 -9.38
N PHE A 258 2.30 -7.56 -9.12
CA PHE A 258 1.82 -8.13 -7.87
C PHE A 258 0.76 -9.20 -8.10
N TYR A 259 0.56 -10.01 -7.07
CA TYR A 259 -0.46 -11.04 -7.00
C TYR A 259 -1.03 -11.09 -5.57
N VAL A 260 -2.28 -11.54 -5.43
CA VAL A 260 -2.95 -11.76 -4.14
C VAL A 260 -3.15 -13.26 -3.94
N PRO A 261 -2.17 -13.98 -3.31
CA PRO A 261 -2.21 -15.43 -3.15
C PRO A 261 -3.09 -15.91 -2.01
N PHE A 262 -3.37 -15.05 -1.00
CA PHE A 262 -4.14 -15.37 0.20
C PHE A 262 -5.01 -14.19 0.57
N GLY A 263 -6.22 -14.50 1.07
CA GLY A 263 -7.16 -13.48 1.52
C GLY A 263 -8.44 -14.06 2.09
N VAL A 264 -9.24 -13.21 2.67
CA VAL A 264 -10.58 -13.52 3.19
C VAL A 264 -11.51 -12.44 2.66
N ASN A 265 -12.67 -12.81 2.12
CA ASN A 265 -13.65 -11.90 1.54
C ASN A 265 -13.04 -10.90 0.54
N THR A 266 -12.14 -11.36 -0.29
CA THR A 266 -11.44 -10.52 -1.28
C THR A 266 -11.20 -11.28 -2.58
N GLY A 267 -10.75 -10.58 -3.61
CA GLY A 267 -10.49 -11.18 -4.92
C GLY A 267 -9.14 -11.89 -5.02
N VAL A 268 -9.10 -13.01 -5.71
CA VAL A 268 -7.87 -13.64 -6.19
C VAL A 268 -7.44 -12.87 -7.43
N GLY A 269 -6.51 -11.93 -7.25
CA GLY A 269 -6.19 -10.99 -8.31
C GLY A 269 -4.71 -10.81 -8.54
N TYR A 270 -4.41 -10.26 -9.70
CA TYR A 270 -3.06 -9.87 -10.11
C TYR A 270 -3.08 -8.50 -10.76
N GLY A 271 -1.92 -7.91 -10.86
CA GLY A 271 -1.82 -6.60 -11.48
C GLY A 271 -0.40 -6.12 -11.64
N GLY A 272 -0.31 -4.88 -12.11
CA GLY A 272 0.95 -4.18 -12.27
C GLY A 272 0.84 -2.73 -11.84
N SER A 273 1.97 -2.11 -11.60
CA SER A 273 2.07 -0.71 -11.25
C SER A 273 3.23 -0.02 -11.95
N LEU A 274 3.02 1.25 -12.23
CA LEU A 274 4.05 2.18 -12.69
C LEU A 274 4.03 3.37 -11.75
N LEU A 275 5.16 3.75 -11.19
CA LEU A 275 5.28 4.93 -10.37
C LEU A 275 6.52 5.75 -10.73
N ALA A 276 6.41 7.06 -10.55
CA ALA A 276 7.54 7.97 -10.67
C ALA A 276 7.78 8.68 -9.34
N VAL A 277 9.04 8.89 -8.97
CA VAL A 277 9.44 9.68 -7.80
C VAL A 277 10.13 10.94 -8.29
N ILE A 278 9.51 12.08 -8.00
CA ILE A 278 10.00 13.41 -8.36
C ILE A 278 10.35 14.17 -7.09
N LYS A 279 11.60 14.61 -6.97
CA LYS A 279 12.14 15.36 -5.82
C LYS A 279 12.47 16.78 -6.26
N LEU A 280 11.88 17.77 -5.58
CA LEU A 280 12.04 19.20 -5.86
C LEU A 280 12.68 19.93 -4.69
#